data_8ca6fa32eeae1542070d026499f0762a
#
_entry.id   8ca6fa32eeae1542070d026499f0762a
#
_cell.length_a   1.000
_cell.length_b   1.000
_cell.length_c   1.000
_cell.angle_alpha   90.00
_cell.angle_beta   90.00
_cell.angle_gamma   90.00
#
_symmetry.space_group_name_H-M   'P 1'
#
loop_
_entity.id
_entity.type
_entity.pdbx_description
1 polymer ?
#
loop_
_entity_poly.entity_id
_entity_poly.type
_entity_poly.pdbx_seq_one_letter_code
_entity_poly.pdbx_strand_id
1 'polypeptide(L)'
;MKKEHLFLLSIAIISFISSCKKEETEGPGMVAIEFDNRAGSADLELNTTWYKNANNDSMNFSLFKYYVSNFVFNKEDGSSYVVPKDECYFLIDEADVASQE
;
A
#
# COMPACT_ATOMS: atom_id res chain seq x y z
N MET A 1 31.79 2.89 -53.71
CA MET A 1 31.54 4.02 -52.80
C MET A 1 30.18 3.99 -52.11
N LYS A 2 29.16 3.40 -52.65
CA LYS A 2 27.84 3.34 -51.99
C LYS A 2 27.69 2.25 -50.91
N LYS A 3 28.59 1.31 -50.76
CA LYS A 3 28.52 0.22 -49.80
C LYS A 3 29.08 0.59 -48.42
N GLU A 4 29.94 1.56 -48.32
CA GLU A 4 30.60 1.96 -47.08
C GLU A 4 29.69 2.79 -46.17
N HIS A 5 28.78 3.60 -46.78
CA HIS A 5 27.80 4.38 -46.00
C HIS A 5 26.69 3.51 -45.40
N LEU A 6 26.36 2.40 -46.05
CA LEU A 6 25.37 1.46 -45.56
C LEU A 6 25.84 0.71 -44.31
N PHE A 7 27.15 0.42 -44.24
CA PHE A 7 27.77 -0.25 -43.11
C PHE A 7 27.89 0.64 -41.88
N LEU A 8 28.16 1.93 -42.07
CA LEU A 8 28.19 2.94 -41.00
C LEU A 8 26.80 3.22 -40.42
N LEU A 9 25.75 3.19 -41.26
CA LEU A 9 24.38 3.35 -40.81
C LEU A 9 23.88 2.15 -40.00
N SER A 10 24.32 0.94 -40.31
CA SER A 10 23.99 -0.27 -39.60
C SER A 10 24.60 -0.31 -38.20
N ILE A 11 25.79 0.22 -38.00
CA ILE A 11 26.46 0.28 -36.68
C ILE A 11 25.80 1.31 -35.77
N ALA A 12 25.24 2.40 -36.30
CA ALA A 12 24.55 3.44 -35.53
C ALA A 12 23.23 2.94 -34.93
N ILE A 13 22.55 1.99 -35.57
CA ILE A 13 21.26 1.46 -35.12
C ILE A 13 21.40 0.48 -33.94
N ILE A 14 22.54 -0.19 -33.80
CA ILE A 14 22.80 -1.17 -32.74
C ILE A 14 23.06 -0.50 -31.36
N SER A 15 23.39 0.78 -31.36
CA SER A 15 23.74 1.51 -30.13
C SER A 15 22.53 1.96 -29.29
N PHE A 16 21.30 1.79 -29.77
CA PHE A 16 20.09 2.28 -29.08
C PHE A 16 19.36 1.23 -28.22
N ILE A 17 19.83 -0.01 -28.13
CA ILE A 17 19.14 -1.08 -27.39
C ILE A 17 19.76 -1.37 -26.02
N SER A 18 20.62 -0.53 -25.49
CA SER A 18 21.21 -0.73 -24.16
C SER A 18 20.74 0.31 -23.16
N SER A 19 19.43 0.45 -22.93
CA SER A 19 18.97 1.26 -21.82
C SER A 19 17.62 0.79 -21.31
N CYS A 20 17.59 -0.32 -20.65
CA CYS A 20 16.61 -0.62 -19.60
C CYS A 20 17.31 -1.43 -18.53
N LYS A 21 18.20 -0.79 -17.76
CA LYS A 21 18.50 -1.27 -16.42
C LYS A 21 17.34 -0.80 -15.55
N LYS A 22 16.49 -1.73 -15.13
CA LYS A 22 15.72 -1.56 -13.92
C LYS A 22 16.74 -1.26 -12.82
N GLU A 23 16.74 -0.03 -12.32
CA GLU A 23 17.43 0.26 -11.08
C GLU A 23 16.64 -0.49 -10.01
N GLU A 24 17.17 -1.61 -9.57
CA GLU A 24 16.76 -2.22 -8.32
C GLU A 24 17.19 -1.22 -7.24
N THR A 25 16.23 -0.50 -6.69
CA THR A 25 16.43 0.31 -5.50
C THR A 25 16.67 -0.65 -4.35
N GLU A 26 17.93 -1.02 -4.16
CA GLU A 26 18.38 -1.72 -2.95
C GLU A 26 18.35 -0.71 -1.80
N GLY A 27 17.40 -0.87 -0.90
CA GLY A 27 17.29 -0.04 0.29
C GLY A 27 16.04 -0.37 1.10
N PRO A 28 15.95 0.09 2.36
CA PRO A 28 14.75 -0.08 3.15
C PRO A 28 13.59 0.68 2.51
N GLY A 29 12.55 -0.05 2.12
CA GLY A 29 11.29 0.53 1.67
C GLY A 29 10.48 1.06 2.85
N MET A 30 9.69 2.12 2.62
CA MET A 30 8.69 2.60 3.56
C MET A 30 7.33 2.04 3.16
N VAL A 31 6.62 1.45 4.11
CA VAL A 31 5.24 0.99 3.96
C VAL A 31 4.37 1.83 4.89
N ALA A 32 3.36 2.49 4.34
CA ALA A 32 2.33 3.18 5.09
C ALA A 32 1.01 2.40 4.94
N ILE A 33 0.30 2.21 6.03
CA ILE A 33 -0.99 1.52 6.06
C ILE A 33 -1.99 2.50 6.67
N GLU A 34 -3.06 2.79 5.91
CA GLU A 34 -4.17 3.62 6.35
C GLU A 34 -5.38 2.74 6.66
N PHE A 35 -6.07 3.03 7.76
CA PHE A 35 -7.29 2.34 8.17
C PHE A 35 -8.49 3.26 7.95
N ASP A 36 -9.31 2.95 6.96
CA ASP A 36 -10.54 3.65 6.63
C ASP A 36 -11.74 2.84 7.13
N ASN A 37 -12.28 3.23 8.28
CA ASN A 37 -13.40 2.54 8.91
C ASN A 37 -14.73 3.00 8.30
N ARG A 38 -15.55 2.06 7.87
CA ARG A 38 -16.80 2.33 7.19
C ARG A 38 -17.98 1.56 7.79
N ALA A 39 -19.15 2.15 7.69
CA ALA A 39 -20.43 1.48 7.94
C ALA A 39 -21.19 1.34 6.61
N GLY A 40 -21.15 0.17 6.01
CA GLY A 40 -21.61 -0.05 4.64
C GLY A 40 -20.74 0.72 3.64
N SER A 41 -21.35 1.58 2.84
CA SER A 41 -20.66 2.46 1.87
C SER A 41 -20.33 3.84 2.44
N ALA A 42 -20.80 4.16 3.66
CA ALA A 42 -20.59 5.45 4.30
C ALA A 42 -19.37 5.41 5.24
N ASP A 43 -18.72 6.55 5.36
CA ASP A 43 -17.68 6.77 6.35
C ASP A 43 -18.24 6.60 7.77
N LEU A 44 -17.46 6.03 8.70
CA LEU A 44 -17.89 5.84 10.08
C LEU A 44 -17.72 7.14 10.86
N GLU A 45 -18.84 7.70 11.29
CA GLU A 45 -18.88 8.89 12.15
C GLU A 45 -19.42 8.51 13.53
N LEU A 46 -18.72 8.88 14.58
CA LEU A 46 -19.12 8.61 15.94
C LEU A 46 -20.15 9.65 16.43
N ASN A 47 -21.13 9.18 17.20
CA ASN A 47 -22.12 9.95 17.93
C ASN A 47 -23.17 10.72 17.10
N THR A 48 -22.87 11.10 15.87
CA THR A 48 -23.69 12.01 15.06
C THR A 48 -24.52 11.30 14.00
N THR A 49 -24.04 10.19 13.46
CA THR A 49 -24.66 9.50 12.33
C THR A 49 -25.31 8.19 12.75
N TRP A 50 -26.50 7.95 12.22
CA TRP A 50 -27.25 6.71 12.39
C TRP A 50 -27.15 5.84 11.16
N TYR A 51 -26.80 4.58 11.37
CA TYR A 51 -26.64 3.58 10.32
C TYR A 51 -27.72 2.50 10.46
N LYS A 52 -28.08 1.87 9.34
CA LYS A 52 -29.00 0.74 9.33
C LYS A 52 -28.28 -0.55 9.01
N ASN A 53 -28.59 -1.60 9.77
CA ASN A 53 -28.11 -2.95 9.47
C ASN A 53 -29.02 -3.66 8.44
N ALA A 54 -28.70 -4.90 8.10
CA ALA A 54 -29.45 -5.71 7.15
C ALA A 54 -30.91 -6.00 7.60
N ASN A 55 -31.20 -5.94 8.91
CA ASN A 55 -32.53 -6.10 9.48
C ASN A 55 -33.29 -4.79 9.59
N ASN A 56 -32.74 -3.70 9.04
CA ASN A 56 -33.30 -2.36 9.12
C ASN A 56 -33.34 -1.74 10.53
N ASP A 57 -32.56 -2.27 11.47
CA ASP A 57 -32.35 -1.68 12.77
C ASP A 57 -31.42 -0.48 12.68
N SER A 58 -31.75 0.60 13.36
CA SER A 58 -30.90 1.79 13.43
C SER A 58 -29.90 1.68 14.56
N MET A 59 -28.64 2.02 14.27
CA MET A 59 -27.55 2.02 15.24
C MET A 59 -26.70 3.27 15.12
N ASN A 60 -26.16 3.70 16.24
CA ASN A 60 -25.22 4.81 16.36
C ASN A 60 -24.01 4.32 17.14
N PHE A 61 -22.82 4.69 16.70
CA PHE A 61 -21.57 4.30 17.34
C PHE A 61 -21.05 5.45 18.19
N SER A 62 -20.89 5.21 19.49
CA SER A 62 -20.23 6.15 20.40
C SER A 62 -18.74 5.89 20.56
N LEU A 63 -18.31 4.68 20.25
CA LEU A 63 -16.93 4.23 20.36
C LEU A 63 -16.68 3.16 19.31
N PHE A 64 -15.54 3.28 18.61
CA PHE A 64 -15.04 2.24 17.70
C PHE A 64 -13.53 2.22 17.74
N LYS A 65 -12.96 1.18 18.31
CA LYS A 65 -11.51 0.97 18.38
C LYS A 65 -11.16 -0.51 18.42
N TYR A 66 -9.99 -0.81 17.93
CA TYR A 66 -9.49 -2.18 17.88
C TYR A 66 -7.96 -2.20 17.84
N TYR A 67 -7.38 -3.33 18.20
CA TYR A 67 -5.95 -3.56 18.06
C TYR A 67 -5.66 -4.33 16.79
N VAL A 68 -4.59 -3.94 16.11
CA VAL A 68 -4.00 -4.70 15.01
C VAL A 68 -2.60 -5.16 15.40
N SER A 69 -2.24 -6.37 15.00
CA SER A 69 -0.95 -6.99 15.32
C SER A 69 -0.60 -8.10 14.33
N ASN A 70 0.55 -8.73 14.52
CA ASN A 70 1.04 -9.85 13.71
C ASN A 70 1.23 -9.50 12.24
N PHE A 71 1.84 -8.37 11.94
CA PHE A 71 2.16 -7.98 10.57
C PHE A 71 3.24 -8.86 9.97
N VAL A 72 2.97 -9.36 8.78
CA VAL A 72 3.91 -10.09 7.94
C VAL A 72 3.92 -9.48 6.55
N PHE A 73 5.07 -9.08 6.07
CA PHE A 73 5.24 -8.56 4.72
C PHE A 73 5.84 -9.64 3.83
N ASN A 74 5.10 -10.06 2.81
CA ASN A 74 5.57 -11.00 1.80
C ASN A 74 6.25 -10.22 0.67
N LYS A 75 7.48 -10.61 0.34
CA LYS A 75 8.26 -10.00 -0.73
C LYS A 75 8.05 -10.73 -2.05
N GLU A 76 8.34 -10.05 -3.16
CA GLU A 76 8.23 -10.65 -4.50
C GLU A 76 9.15 -11.87 -4.70
N ASP A 77 10.29 -11.93 -4.00
CA ASP A 77 11.23 -13.05 -4.04
C ASP A 77 10.76 -14.31 -3.31
N GLY A 78 9.55 -14.27 -2.70
CA GLY A 78 8.96 -15.35 -1.93
C GLY A 78 9.36 -15.37 -0.45
N SER A 79 10.26 -14.49 -0.02
CA SER A 79 10.60 -14.32 1.39
C SER A 79 9.57 -13.50 2.15
N SER A 80 9.58 -13.58 3.48
CA SER A 80 8.68 -12.84 4.35
C SER A 80 9.45 -12.10 5.43
N TYR A 81 8.97 -10.91 5.78
CA TYR A 81 9.43 -10.19 6.95
C TYR A 81 8.33 -10.16 8.00
N VAL A 82 8.61 -10.70 9.17
CA VAL A 82 7.70 -10.70 10.31
C VAL A 82 8.09 -9.54 11.22
N VAL A 83 7.15 -8.62 11.45
CA VAL A 83 7.39 -7.51 12.37
C VAL A 83 7.55 -8.05 13.80
N PRO A 84 8.61 -7.66 14.55
CA PRO A 84 8.82 -8.11 15.90
C PRO A 84 7.61 -7.87 16.79
N LYS A 85 7.34 -8.81 17.70
CA LYS A 85 6.11 -8.84 18.49
C LYS A 85 5.94 -7.63 19.42
N ASP A 86 7.03 -7.08 19.90
CA ASP A 86 7.11 -5.88 20.74
C ASP A 86 6.92 -4.58 19.96
N GLU A 87 7.00 -4.62 18.63
CA GLU A 87 6.81 -3.50 17.70
C GLU A 87 5.52 -3.60 16.88
N CYS A 88 4.64 -4.55 17.18
CA CYS A 88 3.56 -4.98 16.29
C CYS A 88 2.17 -4.91 16.94
N TYR A 89 1.95 -3.99 17.88
CA TYR A 89 0.64 -3.73 18.46
C TYR A 89 0.25 -2.27 18.26
N PHE A 90 -0.81 -2.05 17.50
CA PHE A 90 -1.32 -0.71 17.23
C PHE A 90 -2.79 -0.63 17.64
N LEU A 91 -3.14 0.40 18.37
CA LEU A 91 -4.54 0.74 18.65
C LEU A 91 -5.04 1.65 17.53
N ILE A 92 -6.08 1.21 16.85
CA ILE A 92 -6.82 2.04 15.89
C ILE A 92 -8.09 2.53 16.59
N ASP A 93 -8.22 3.85 16.70
CA ASP A 93 -9.32 4.52 17.38
C ASP A 93 -9.98 5.52 16.44
N GLU A 94 -11.25 5.33 16.14
CA GLU A 94 -12.01 6.23 15.25
C GLU A 94 -12.07 7.68 15.76
N ALA A 95 -11.97 7.88 17.07
CA ALA A 95 -11.91 9.21 17.67
C ALA A 95 -10.53 9.90 17.51
N ASP A 96 -9.50 9.17 17.12
CA ASP A 96 -8.14 9.67 16.96
C ASP A 96 -7.63 9.38 15.54
N VAL A 97 -7.72 10.37 14.66
CA VAL A 97 -7.33 10.26 13.25
C VAL A 97 -5.84 9.85 13.11
N ALA A 98 -4.97 10.34 13.98
CA ALA A 98 -3.55 10.01 13.94
C ALA A 98 -3.27 8.52 14.22
N SER A 99 -4.19 7.80 14.86
CA SER A 99 -4.06 6.35 15.08
C SER A 99 -4.35 5.52 13.83
N GLN A 100 -4.94 6.11 12.80
CA GLN A 100 -5.41 5.45 11.58
C GLN A 100 -4.39 5.51 10.44
N GLU A 101 -3.26 6.19 10.63
CA GLU A 101 -2.18 6.37 9.64
C GLU A 101 -0.88 5.65 10.03
#